data_fa9c993667846422ac84b70fd022e806
#
_entry.id   fa9c993667846422ac84b70fd022e806
#
_cell.length_a   1.000
_cell.length_b   1.000
_cell.length_c   1.000
_cell.angle_alpha   90.00
_cell.angle_beta   90.00
_cell.angle_gamma   90.00
#
_symmetry.space_group_name_H-M   'P 1'
#
loop_
_entity.id
_entity.type
_entity.pdbx_description
1 polymer ?
#
loop_
_entity_poly.entity_id
_entity_poly.type
_entity_poly.pdbx_seq_one_letter_code
_entity_poly.pdbx_strand_id
1 'polypeptide(L)'
;RGKMWAYTVGFTVLPHVGGFLGWFLNRKEIPAWYEKLKKPSWCPSRKMFPVAWTVLYTGMGYASYLVWNDLGGCSSRAIVPLGLYGAQLALNWAWPPFFFGARNLNMALIDVLCLDALAIGTLCSWYPINRVAALLLLPYLGWLAMATCLTIRIWKDNPEKPAKSE
;
A
#
# COMPACT_ATOMS: atom_id res chain seq x y z
N ARG A 1 -13.37 13.43 -25.21
CA ARG A 1 -14.37 13.29 -24.15
C ARG A 1 -14.81 11.86 -23.92
N GLY A 2 -15.05 11.11 -24.99
CA GLY A 2 -15.44 9.72 -24.85
C GLY A 2 -14.39 8.85 -24.20
N LYS A 3 -13.15 9.30 -24.14
CA LYS A 3 -12.06 8.53 -23.52
C LYS A 3 -11.83 8.88 -22.05
N MET A 4 -12.56 9.85 -21.51
CA MET A 4 -12.37 10.25 -20.11
C MET A 4 -12.64 9.07 -19.18
N TRP A 5 -13.69 8.31 -19.44
CA TRP A 5 -14.01 7.16 -18.62
C TRP A 5 -12.89 6.12 -18.65
N ALA A 6 -12.21 5.99 -19.80
CA ALA A 6 -11.13 5.01 -19.92
C ALA A 6 -9.97 5.38 -19.01
N TYR A 7 -9.62 6.65 -18.93
CA TYR A 7 -8.56 7.08 -18.01
C TYR A 7 -8.97 6.88 -16.57
N THR A 8 -10.22 7.22 -16.24
CA THR A 8 -10.72 7.03 -14.88
C THR A 8 -10.64 5.55 -14.49
N VAL A 9 -11.11 4.68 -15.36
CA VAL A 9 -11.09 3.23 -15.09
C VAL A 9 -9.65 2.74 -14.96
N GLY A 10 -8.78 3.15 -15.87
CA GLY A 10 -7.38 2.72 -15.84
C GLY A 10 -6.67 3.11 -14.56
N PHE A 11 -6.82 4.37 -14.15
CA PHE A 11 -6.20 4.83 -12.91
C PHE A 11 -6.76 4.12 -11.69
N THR A 12 -8.07 3.85 -11.70
CA THR A 12 -8.71 3.19 -10.57
C THR A 12 -8.31 1.71 -10.48
N VAL A 13 -8.18 1.06 -11.61
CA VAL A 13 -7.85 -0.37 -11.66
C VAL A 13 -6.38 -0.65 -11.34
N LEU A 14 -5.50 0.28 -11.70
CA LEU A 14 -4.06 0.04 -11.60
C LEU A 14 -3.59 -0.46 -10.22
N PRO A 15 -3.98 0.17 -9.10
CA PRO A 15 -3.51 -0.33 -7.81
C PRO A 15 -3.95 -1.75 -7.52
N HIS A 16 -5.10 -2.15 -8.04
CA HIS A 16 -5.61 -3.50 -7.80
C HIS A 16 -4.77 -4.58 -8.47
N VAL A 17 -4.15 -4.24 -9.59
CA VAL A 17 -3.37 -5.23 -10.35
C VAL A 17 -2.24 -5.78 -9.51
N GLY A 18 -1.43 -4.89 -8.92
CA GLY A 18 -0.31 -5.33 -8.10
C GLY A 18 -0.76 -5.99 -6.82
N GLY A 19 -1.83 -5.46 -6.21
CA GLY A 19 -2.36 -6.06 -4.99
C GLY A 19 -2.85 -7.47 -5.22
N PHE A 20 -3.59 -7.67 -6.32
CA PHE A 20 -4.09 -9.00 -6.65
C PHE A 20 -2.93 -9.97 -6.93
N LEU A 21 -1.93 -9.52 -7.69
CA LEU A 21 -0.79 -10.37 -8.01
C LEU A 21 -0.04 -10.78 -6.75
N GLY A 22 0.18 -9.83 -5.83
CA GLY A 22 0.85 -10.14 -4.58
C GLY A 22 0.10 -11.18 -3.78
N TRP A 23 -1.22 -11.01 -3.67
CA TRP A 23 -2.02 -11.98 -2.96
C TRP A 23 -1.98 -13.34 -3.64
N PHE A 24 -2.15 -13.36 -4.97
CA PHE A 24 -2.22 -14.61 -5.72
C PHE A 24 -0.92 -15.41 -5.60
N LEU A 25 0.21 -14.73 -5.71
CA LEU A 25 1.50 -15.41 -5.66
C LEU A 25 1.82 -15.97 -4.28
N ASN A 26 1.30 -15.35 -3.24
CA ASN A 26 1.63 -15.76 -1.87
C ASN A 26 0.47 -16.43 -1.15
N ARG A 27 -0.61 -16.74 -1.82
CA ARG A 27 -1.83 -17.21 -1.16
C ARG A 27 -1.66 -18.51 -0.41
N LYS A 28 -0.75 -19.36 -0.84
CA LYS A 28 -0.54 -20.64 -0.18
C LYS A 28 0.24 -20.50 1.11
N GLU A 29 1.12 -19.52 1.17
CA GLU A 29 1.99 -19.35 2.32
C GLU A 29 1.39 -18.49 3.40
N ILE A 30 0.47 -17.62 3.01
CA ILE A 30 -0.14 -16.72 3.97
C ILE A 30 -0.80 -17.46 5.12
N PRO A 31 -1.71 -18.45 4.88
CA PRO A 31 -2.36 -19.07 6.02
C PRO A 31 -1.40 -19.86 6.91
N ALA A 32 -0.48 -20.62 6.31
CA ALA A 32 0.37 -21.51 7.09
C ALA A 32 1.34 -20.74 7.97
N TRP A 33 2.06 -19.78 7.39
CA TRP A 33 3.07 -19.04 8.13
C TRP A 33 2.45 -17.95 9.00
N TYR A 34 1.49 -17.22 8.44
CA TYR A 34 0.90 -16.08 9.12
C TYR A 34 0.18 -16.49 10.40
N GLU A 35 -0.53 -17.60 10.37
CA GLU A 35 -1.28 -18.06 11.54
C GLU A 35 -0.38 -18.46 12.69
N LYS A 36 0.87 -18.79 12.40
CA LYS A 36 1.83 -19.17 13.44
C LYS A 36 2.47 -17.97 14.12
N LEU A 37 2.33 -16.79 13.55
CA LEU A 37 2.90 -15.60 14.14
C LEU A 37 2.14 -15.16 15.37
N LYS A 38 2.87 -14.60 16.33
CA LYS A 38 2.24 -13.95 17.47
C LYS A 38 1.74 -12.59 17.01
N LYS A 39 0.45 -12.35 17.17
CA LYS A 39 -0.18 -11.12 16.72
C LYS A 39 -0.93 -10.47 17.87
N PRO A 40 -1.01 -9.12 17.89
CA PRO A 40 -1.78 -8.43 18.92
C PRO A 40 -3.27 -8.75 18.77
N SER A 41 -3.99 -8.58 19.87
CA SER A 41 -5.42 -8.88 19.87
C SER A 41 -6.21 -7.98 18.91
N TRP A 42 -5.70 -6.78 18.63
CA TRP A 42 -6.37 -5.86 17.72
C TRP A 42 -6.03 -6.09 16.25
N CYS A 43 -5.25 -7.12 15.96
CA CYS A 43 -4.90 -7.44 14.56
C CYS A 43 -6.17 -7.79 13.78
N PRO A 44 -6.40 -7.18 12.62
CA PRO A 44 -7.57 -7.51 11.81
C PRO A 44 -7.50 -8.98 11.37
N SER A 45 -8.65 -9.59 11.18
CA SER A 45 -8.68 -10.95 10.67
C SER A 45 -8.09 -10.99 9.27
N ARG A 46 -7.56 -12.16 8.89
CA ARG A 46 -6.95 -12.29 7.57
C ARG A 46 -7.91 -11.91 6.45
N LYS A 47 -9.19 -12.15 6.65
CA LYS A 47 -10.19 -11.86 5.63
C LYS A 47 -10.43 -10.36 5.45
N MET A 48 -10.08 -9.55 6.43
CA MET A 48 -10.28 -8.11 6.33
C MET A 48 -9.28 -7.44 5.40
N PHE A 49 -8.10 -8.01 5.24
CA PHE A 49 -7.06 -7.38 4.43
C PHE A 49 -7.47 -7.19 2.97
N PRO A 50 -8.00 -8.23 2.27
CA PRO A 50 -8.43 -8.00 0.88
C PRO A 50 -9.55 -6.97 0.78
N VAL A 51 -10.49 -6.98 1.71
CA VAL A 51 -11.60 -6.02 1.69
C VAL A 51 -11.06 -4.59 1.85
N ALA A 52 -10.23 -4.39 2.88
CA ALA A 52 -9.66 -3.06 3.12
C ALA A 52 -8.84 -2.58 1.94
N TRP A 53 -7.98 -3.43 1.39
CA TRP A 53 -7.14 -3.04 0.27
C TRP A 53 -7.96 -2.72 -0.97
N THR A 54 -9.06 -3.46 -1.21
CA THR A 54 -9.93 -3.18 -2.34
C THR A 54 -10.52 -1.78 -2.23
N VAL A 55 -11.04 -1.45 -1.06
CA VAL A 55 -11.63 -0.13 -0.83
C VAL A 55 -10.59 0.97 -0.97
N LEU A 56 -9.43 0.78 -0.33
CA LEU A 56 -8.38 1.79 -0.32
C LEU A 56 -7.77 1.99 -1.70
N TYR A 57 -7.53 0.91 -2.43
CA TYR A 57 -6.97 1.02 -3.78
C TYR A 57 -7.94 1.70 -4.72
N THR A 58 -9.24 1.45 -4.57
CA THR A 58 -10.24 2.14 -5.38
C THR A 58 -10.19 3.64 -5.13
N GLY A 59 -10.16 4.04 -3.85
CA GLY A 59 -10.11 5.44 -3.49
C GLY A 59 -8.85 6.13 -3.99
N MET A 60 -7.69 5.51 -3.76
CA MET A 60 -6.44 6.15 -4.16
C MET A 60 -6.25 6.15 -5.68
N GLY A 61 -6.73 5.12 -6.35
CA GLY A 61 -6.66 5.09 -7.80
C GLY A 61 -7.48 6.21 -8.42
N TYR A 62 -8.70 6.38 -7.94
CA TYR A 62 -9.53 7.47 -8.41
C TYR A 62 -8.91 8.82 -8.06
N ALA A 63 -8.36 8.94 -6.86
CA ALA A 63 -7.70 10.19 -6.44
C ALA A 63 -6.52 10.53 -7.35
N SER A 64 -5.75 9.51 -7.75
CA SER A 64 -4.62 9.76 -8.66
C SER A 64 -5.10 10.27 -10.01
N TYR A 65 -6.25 9.80 -10.47
CA TYR A 65 -6.83 10.32 -11.70
C TYR A 65 -7.20 11.80 -11.54
N LEU A 66 -7.78 12.16 -10.39
CA LEU A 66 -8.15 13.56 -10.16
C LEU A 66 -6.93 14.48 -10.21
N VAL A 67 -5.82 14.03 -9.61
CA VAL A 67 -4.58 14.81 -9.64
C VAL A 67 -4.05 14.94 -11.06
N TRP A 68 -4.00 13.82 -11.78
CA TRP A 68 -3.52 13.82 -13.15
C TRP A 68 -4.35 14.77 -14.03
N ASN A 69 -5.66 14.70 -13.88
CA ASN A 69 -6.57 15.53 -14.66
C ASN A 69 -6.39 17.01 -14.34
N ASP A 70 -6.24 17.35 -13.04
CA ASP A 70 -6.08 18.74 -12.63
C ASP A 70 -4.75 19.34 -13.06
N LEU A 71 -3.75 18.48 -13.33
CA LEU A 71 -2.45 18.94 -13.81
C LEU A 71 -2.38 19.04 -15.33
N GLY A 72 -3.50 18.78 -16.00
CA GLY A 72 -3.54 18.86 -17.46
C GLY A 72 -3.05 17.60 -18.14
N GLY A 73 -3.06 16.49 -17.46
CA GLY A 73 -2.61 15.23 -18.02
C GLY A 73 -1.12 15.04 -17.88
N CYS A 74 -0.49 14.46 -18.88
CA CYS A 74 0.93 14.18 -18.86
C CYS A 74 1.72 15.48 -19.04
N SER A 75 2.24 16.03 -17.96
CA SER A 75 3.01 17.25 -17.97
C SER A 75 4.14 17.13 -16.96
N SER A 76 5.11 18.05 -17.06
CA SER A 76 6.23 18.05 -16.13
C SER A 76 5.78 18.28 -14.70
N ARG A 77 4.65 18.98 -14.52
CA ARG A 77 4.14 19.22 -13.18
C ARG A 77 3.62 17.97 -12.51
N ALA A 78 3.35 16.92 -13.28
CA ALA A 78 2.86 15.67 -12.73
C ALA A 78 3.98 14.77 -12.21
N ILE A 79 5.23 15.07 -12.52
CA ILE A 79 6.35 14.18 -12.18
C ILE A 79 6.46 13.96 -10.67
N VAL A 80 6.48 15.03 -9.88
CA VAL A 80 6.63 14.86 -8.43
C VAL A 80 5.38 14.26 -7.78
N PRO A 81 4.17 14.82 -7.98
CA PRO A 81 3.00 14.25 -7.29
C PRO A 81 2.69 12.82 -7.72
N LEU A 82 2.80 12.50 -8.99
CA LEU A 82 2.50 11.14 -9.43
C LEU A 82 3.69 10.21 -9.30
N GLY A 83 4.91 10.77 -9.31
CA GLY A 83 6.10 9.98 -9.02
C GLY A 83 6.12 9.48 -7.59
N LEU A 84 5.77 10.36 -6.65
CA LEU A 84 5.65 9.96 -5.24
C LEU A 84 4.56 8.91 -5.07
N TYR A 85 3.44 9.10 -5.75
CA TYR A 85 2.35 8.14 -5.71
C TYR A 85 2.81 6.79 -6.26
N GLY A 86 3.47 6.78 -7.40
CA GLY A 86 3.95 5.55 -8.01
C GLY A 86 4.97 4.83 -7.15
N ALA A 87 5.89 5.60 -6.55
CA ALA A 87 6.90 5.01 -5.68
C ALA A 87 6.28 4.35 -4.46
N GLN A 88 5.34 5.04 -3.80
CA GLN A 88 4.70 4.45 -2.64
C GLN A 88 3.83 3.26 -3.03
N LEU A 89 3.21 3.30 -4.20
CA LEU A 89 2.42 2.17 -4.67
C LEU A 89 3.30 0.96 -4.92
N ALA A 90 4.48 1.17 -5.49
CA ALA A 90 5.43 0.07 -5.71
C ALA A 90 5.86 -0.56 -4.38
N LEU A 91 6.14 0.26 -3.37
CA LEU A 91 6.49 -0.27 -2.06
C LEU A 91 5.31 -0.99 -1.41
N ASN A 92 4.12 -0.47 -1.63
CA ASN A 92 2.91 -1.10 -1.13
C ASN A 92 2.76 -2.49 -1.74
N TRP A 93 2.98 -2.62 -3.04
CA TRP A 93 2.91 -3.90 -3.71
C TRP A 93 4.03 -4.84 -3.28
N ALA A 94 5.18 -4.29 -2.87
CA ALA A 94 6.33 -5.09 -2.45
C ALA A 94 6.16 -5.67 -1.04
N TRP A 95 5.31 -5.06 -0.22
CA TRP A 95 5.16 -5.49 1.16
C TRP A 95 4.73 -6.96 1.29
N PRO A 96 3.67 -7.43 0.58
CA PRO A 96 3.29 -8.83 0.71
C PRO A 96 4.40 -9.82 0.31
N PRO A 97 5.15 -9.60 -0.77
CA PRO A 97 6.29 -10.49 -1.05
C PRO A 97 7.32 -10.54 0.06
N PHE A 98 7.65 -9.39 0.67
CA PHE A 98 8.62 -9.39 1.76
C PHE A 98 8.06 -10.05 3.00
N PHE A 99 6.81 -9.73 3.35
CA PHE A 99 6.21 -10.22 4.58
C PHE A 99 5.83 -11.70 4.48
N PHE A 100 5.11 -12.07 3.44
CA PHE A 100 4.59 -13.42 3.29
C PHE A 100 5.49 -14.32 2.48
N GLY A 101 6.07 -13.83 1.41
CA GLY A 101 6.88 -14.65 0.52
C GLY A 101 8.25 -14.94 1.09
N ALA A 102 9.02 -13.88 1.34
CA ALA A 102 10.34 -14.02 1.92
C ALA A 102 10.31 -14.26 3.42
N ARG A 103 9.16 -13.95 4.05
CA ARG A 103 8.99 -14.08 5.50
C ARG A 103 10.04 -13.30 6.27
N ASN A 104 10.43 -12.17 5.70
CA ASN A 104 11.48 -11.34 6.25
C ASN A 104 10.85 -10.12 6.93
N LEU A 105 10.67 -10.23 8.25
CA LEU A 105 10.00 -9.17 9.00
C LEU A 105 10.83 -7.89 9.03
N ASN A 106 12.16 -8.00 9.00
CA ASN A 106 13.00 -6.81 8.95
C ASN A 106 12.79 -6.03 7.67
N MET A 107 12.77 -6.74 6.54
CA MET A 107 12.54 -6.08 5.26
C MET A 107 11.14 -5.50 5.17
N ALA A 108 10.15 -6.24 5.70
CA ALA A 108 8.77 -5.73 5.72
C ALA A 108 8.66 -4.46 6.53
N LEU A 109 9.35 -4.41 7.66
CA LEU A 109 9.34 -3.22 8.51
C LEU A 109 10.00 -2.02 7.79
N ILE A 110 11.15 -2.24 7.17
CA ILE A 110 11.81 -1.18 6.42
C ILE A 110 10.91 -0.70 5.29
N ASP A 111 10.29 -1.64 4.58
CA ASP A 111 9.40 -1.29 3.48
C ASP A 111 8.23 -0.43 3.95
N VAL A 112 7.59 -0.81 5.05
CA VAL A 112 6.42 -0.05 5.52
C VAL A 112 6.80 1.32 6.03
N LEU A 113 7.98 1.48 6.63
CA LEU A 113 8.44 2.79 7.09
C LEU A 113 8.72 3.71 5.90
N CYS A 114 9.37 3.20 4.86
CA CYS A 114 9.60 3.97 3.64
C CYS A 114 8.28 4.31 2.96
N LEU A 115 7.37 3.36 2.95
CA LEU A 115 6.05 3.54 2.38
C LEU A 115 5.30 4.68 3.10
N ASP A 116 5.36 4.71 4.43
CA ASP A 116 4.71 5.76 5.21
C ASP A 116 5.26 7.13 4.82
N ALA A 117 6.57 7.26 4.69
CA ALA A 117 7.18 8.53 4.34
C ALA A 117 6.74 8.98 2.96
N LEU A 118 6.73 8.06 2.00
CA LEU A 118 6.31 8.40 0.64
C LEU A 118 4.83 8.71 0.56
N ALA A 119 4.00 8.01 1.34
CA ALA A 119 2.56 8.27 1.36
C ALA A 119 2.26 9.66 1.92
N ILE A 120 2.97 10.05 2.99
CA ILE A 120 2.81 11.38 3.55
C ILE A 120 3.27 12.43 2.54
N GLY A 121 4.39 12.19 1.87
CA GLY A 121 4.86 13.09 0.82
C GLY A 121 3.85 13.22 -0.31
N THR A 122 3.21 12.12 -0.69
CA THR A 122 2.18 12.14 -1.71
C THR A 122 1.01 13.02 -1.27
N LEU A 123 0.54 12.83 -0.04
CA LEU A 123 -0.55 13.65 0.50
C LEU A 123 -0.19 15.13 0.46
N CYS A 124 1.00 15.47 0.93
CA CYS A 124 1.44 16.86 0.97
C CYS A 124 1.53 17.46 -0.42
N SER A 125 1.98 16.68 -1.41
CA SER A 125 2.09 17.20 -2.77
C SER A 125 0.73 17.31 -3.46
N TRP A 126 -0.22 16.44 -3.08
CA TRP A 126 -1.55 16.46 -3.69
C TRP A 126 -2.46 17.53 -3.13
N TYR A 127 -2.28 17.88 -1.87
CA TYR A 127 -3.20 18.81 -1.20
C TYR A 127 -3.40 20.14 -1.94
N PRO A 128 -2.34 20.83 -2.36
CA PRO A 128 -2.55 22.07 -3.12
C PRO A 128 -3.09 21.87 -4.52
N ILE A 129 -2.98 20.66 -5.06
CA ILE A 129 -3.47 20.37 -6.42
C ILE A 129 -4.96 20.08 -6.39
N ASN A 130 -5.37 19.16 -5.51
CA ASN A 130 -6.77 18.74 -5.44
C ASN A 130 -7.05 18.24 -4.03
N ARG A 131 -7.81 19.03 -3.28
CA ARG A 131 -8.10 18.67 -1.88
C ARG A 131 -8.89 17.38 -1.75
N VAL A 132 -9.81 17.11 -2.69
CA VAL A 132 -10.60 15.89 -2.65
C VAL A 132 -9.68 14.68 -2.78
N ALA A 133 -8.73 14.75 -3.71
CA ALA A 133 -7.76 13.66 -3.88
C ALA A 133 -6.95 13.44 -2.60
N ALA A 134 -6.49 14.53 -1.99
CA ALA A 134 -5.74 14.42 -0.74
C ALA A 134 -6.59 13.80 0.37
N LEU A 135 -7.85 14.23 0.47
CA LEU A 135 -8.74 13.69 1.49
C LEU A 135 -9.02 12.20 1.28
N LEU A 136 -9.03 11.76 0.02
CA LEU A 136 -9.22 10.33 -0.27
C LEU A 136 -8.04 9.49 0.17
N LEU A 137 -6.87 10.10 0.38
CA LEU A 137 -5.71 9.39 0.92
C LEU A 137 -5.75 9.23 2.43
N LEU A 138 -6.57 9.99 3.14
CA LEU A 138 -6.59 9.93 4.61
C LEU A 138 -6.95 8.54 5.15
N PRO A 139 -8.01 7.87 4.65
CA PRO A 139 -8.27 6.51 5.11
C PRO A 139 -7.11 5.56 4.85
N TYR A 140 -6.45 5.75 3.72
CA TYR A 140 -5.28 4.95 3.37
C TYR A 140 -4.15 5.17 4.38
N LEU A 141 -3.90 6.44 4.75
CA LEU A 141 -2.88 6.74 5.75
C LEU A 141 -3.22 6.14 7.10
N GLY A 142 -4.50 6.17 7.46
CA GLY A 142 -4.94 5.52 8.70
C GLY A 142 -4.67 4.03 8.69
N TRP A 143 -4.96 3.39 7.57
CA TRP A 143 -4.68 1.96 7.43
C TRP A 143 -3.17 1.69 7.48
N LEU A 144 -2.37 2.55 6.85
CA LEU A 144 -0.92 2.40 6.89
C LEU A 144 -0.38 2.56 8.32
N ALA A 145 -0.95 3.49 9.08
CA ALA A 145 -0.54 3.65 10.47
C ALA A 145 -0.81 2.36 11.25
N MET A 146 -1.98 1.77 11.04
CA MET A 146 -2.32 0.50 11.68
C MET A 146 -1.37 -0.59 11.21
N ALA A 147 -1.09 -0.66 9.91
CA ALA A 147 -0.19 -1.68 9.36
C ALA A 147 1.22 -1.52 9.89
N THR A 148 1.67 -0.28 10.09
CA THR A 148 2.98 -0.02 10.65
C THR A 148 3.07 -0.51 12.08
N CYS A 149 2.06 -0.16 12.89
CA CYS A 149 2.02 -0.62 14.28
C CYS A 149 1.96 -2.14 14.34
N LEU A 150 1.15 -2.74 13.47
CA LEU A 150 1.04 -4.20 13.41
C LEU A 150 2.38 -4.84 13.03
N THR A 151 3.05 -4.30 12.03
CA THR A 151 4.34 -4.83 11.59
C THR A 151 5.37 -4.73 12.71
N ILE A 152 5.41 -3.60 13.42
CA ILE A 152 6.33 -3.43 14.52
C ILE A 152 6.05 -4.45 15.63
N ARG A 153 4.77 -4.63 15.98
CA ARG A 153 4.42 -5.58 17.03
C ARG A 153 4.77 -7.00 16.65
N ILE A 154 4.47 -7.38 15.42
CA ILE A 154 4.80 -8.73 14.96
C ILE A 154 6.31 -8.91 14.92
N TRP A 155 7.04 -7.89 14.46
CA TRP A 155 8.49 -7.94 14.43
C TRP A 155 9.08 -8.13 15.83
N LYS A 156 8.55 -7.42 16.81
CA LYS A 156 9.04 -7.53 18.19
C LYS A 156 8.67 -8.87 18.82
N ASP A 157 7.46 -9.34 18.57
CA ASP A 157 6.95 -10.54 19.20
C ASP A 157 7.44 -11.83 18.55
N ASN A 158 8.04 -11.71 17.37
CA ASN A 158 8.56 -12.85 16.62
C ASN A 158 9.99 -12.57 16.17
N PRO A 159 10.93 -12.50 17.14
CA PRO A 159 12.32 -12.17 16.76
C PRO A 159 12.87 -13.21 15.81
N GLU A 160 13.61 -12.72 14.84
CA GLU A 160 14.22 -13.58 13.85
C GLU A 160 15.28 -14.41 14.50
N LYS A 161 15.20 -15.73 14.32
CA LYS A 161 16.21 -16.60 14.90
C LYS A 161 17.49 -16.54 14.08
N PRO A 162 18.63 -16.47 14.75
CA PRO A 162 19.90 -16.55 14.02
C PRO A 162 19.97 -17.89 13.28
N ALA A 163 20.31 -17.81 12.02
CA ALA A 163 20.32 -19.01 11.19
C ALA A 163 21.28 -20.07 11.73
N LYS A 164 22.35 -19.62 12.32
CA LYS A 164 23.33 -20.55 12.79
C LYS A 164 23.02 -21.13 14.14
N SER A 165 22.07 -20.60 14.82
CA SER A 165 21.76 -21.15 16.12
C SER A 165 21.07 -22.50 16.02
N GLU A 166 20.74 -22.90 14.82
CA GLU A 166 20.20 -24.22 14.70
C GLU A 166 21.06 -25.20 14.07
#